data_0c902bde1112e91984c64bbbd613a103
#
_entry.id   0c902bde1112e91984c64bbbd613a103
#
_cell.length_a   1.000
_cell.length_b   1.000
_cell.length_c   1.000
_cell.angle_alpha   90.00
_cell.angle_beta   90.00
_cell.angle_gamma   90.00
#
_symmetry.space_group_name_H-M   'P 1'
#
loop_
_entity.id
_entity.type
_entity.pdbx_description
1 polymer ?
#
loop_
_entity_poly.entity_id
_entity_poly.type
_entity_poly.pdbx_seq_one_letter_code
_entity_poly.pdbx_strand_id
1 'polypeptide(L)'
;MIKSSKIVIIGGGIVGCSTAYHLANLGLEVCLIESGKLTAGSTWHAAGLVGQLRTNANITQLLGYSVDLYDKLEKETGLSTGWKMNGGLRLACNKERWQEVLRQTTTAHSFGLEMELLSPKEAQDLWPIMNIDDVFGAAFLPTDGQANPTDISQALAKGARNKGAKIIEETKALKVVVEDGVIIALETDKGTIQCERIVCCCGQWTRQFAQTVGVNVPLVSFQHQYLVTEKIDGVESNLPTLRDPDRLIYFKEEVGGLAMGGYEPNPLSWAEKSVPDNFHFSLLDSDYDHFEQIMNNALGRVPKLETAGIKELINGPESFTPDGNFILGESPELNNFYVGAGFNAYGIAAGGGAGMALAEWV
;
A
#
# COMPACT_ATOMS: atom_id res chain seq x y z
N MET A 1 13.58 2.74 27.60
CA MET A 1 14.06 2.74 26.22
C MET A 1 15.22 1.77 26.06
N ILE A 2 15.38 1.13 24.89
CA ILE A 2 16.58 0.32 24.60
C ILE A 2 17.78 1.24 24.38
N LYS A 3 18.97 0.76 24.75
CA LYS A 3 20.22 1.53 24.57
C LYS A 3 20.88 1.25 23.22
N SER A 4 20.66 0.07 22.66
CA SER A 4 21.26 -0.35 21.38
C SER A 4 20.39 -1.35 20.63
N SER A 5 20.53 -1.36 19.31
CA SER A 5 20.08 -2.40 18.39
C SER A 5 20.94 -2.31 17.12
N LYS A 6 21.38 -3.44 16.57
CA LYS A 6 22.21 -3.40 15.35
C LYS A 6 21.51 -2.71 14.19
N ILE A 7 20.21 -2.99 14.02
CA ILE A 7 19.39 -2.44 12.96
C ILE A 7 18.23 -1.68 13.59
N VAL A 8 18.04 -0.43 13.19
CA VAL A 8 16.87 0.37 13.59
C VAL A 8 16.02 0.70 12.35
N ILE A 9 14.76 0.31 12.41
CA ILE A 9 13.75 0.67 11.41
C ILE A 9 12.99 1.88 11.92
N ILE A 10 12.82 2.89 11.07
CA ILE A 10 12.06 4.10 11.39
C ILE A 10 10.76 4.09 10.59
N GLY A 11 9.63 4.08 11.28
CA GLY A 11 8.28 4.06 10.70
C GLY A 11 7.56 2.72 10.84
N GLY A 12 6.39 2.76 11.46
CA GLY A 12 5.53 1.61 11.78
C GLY A 12 4.38 1.40 10.80
N GLY A 13 4.53 1.83 9.55
CA GLY A 13 3.61 1.48 8.46
C GLY A 13 3.82 0.05 7.94
N ILE A 14 3.07 -0.33 6.91
CA ILE A 14 3.12 -1.69 6.32
C ILE A 14 4.54 -2.12 5.96
N VAL A 15 5.34 -1.24 5.35
CA VAL A 15 6.70 -1.56 4.88
C VAL A 15 7.64 -1.76 6.06
N GLY A 16 7.63 -0.86 7.06
CA GLY A 16 8.48 -1.00 8.24
C GLY A 16 8.13 -2.22 9.08
N CYS A 17 6.83 -2.51 9.27
CA CYS A 17 6.37 -3.72 9.96
C CYS A 17 6.79 -4.99 9.22
N SER A 18 6.70 -4.99 7.88
CA SER A 18 7.14 -6.11 7.05
C SER A 18 8.65 -6.31 7.10
N THR A 19 9.42 -5.23 7.02
CA THR A 19 10.89 -5.29 7.16
C THR A 19 11.29 -5.85 8.53
N ALA A 20 10.63 -5.39 9.60
CA ALA A 20 10.88 -5.91 10.96
C ALA A 20 10.57 -7.40 11.07
N TYR A 21 9.46 -7.84 10.46
CA TYR A 21 9.05 -9.24 10.42
C TYR A 21 10.12 -10.12 9.72
N HIS A 22 10.60 -9.70 8.57
CA HIS A 22 11.58 -10.47 7.80
C HIS A 22 12.95 -10.49 8.45
N LEU A 23 13.45 -9.35 8.94
CA LEU A 23 14.73 -9.29 9.69
C LEU A 23 14.70 -10.17 10.95
N ALA A 24 13.59 -10.14 11.69
CA ALA A 24 13.42 -10.99 12.86
C ALA A 24 13.36 -12.49 12.49
N ASN A 25 12.72 -12.84 11.36
CA ASN A 25 12.71 -14.22 10.85
C ASN A 25 14.11 -14.70 10.43
N LEU A 26 15.00 -13.80 9.99
CA LEU A 26 16.42 -14.09 9.72
C LEU A 26 17.26 -14.20 11.01
N GLY A 27 16.66 -13.99 12.19
CA GLY A 27 17.33 -14.07 13.49
C GLY A 27 18.17 -12.83 13.82
N LEU A 28 17.96 -11.71 13.14
CA LEU A 28 18.72 -10.48 13.37
C LEU A 28 18.11 -9.66 14.52
N GLU A 29 18.98 -8.95 15.25
CA GLU A 29 18.56 -8.02 16.30
C GLU A 29 18.04 -6.73 15.65
N VAL A 30 16.74 -6.50 15.77
CA VAL A 30 16.06 -5.35 15.13
C VAL A 30 15.18 -4.60 16.12
N CYS A 31 15.21 -3.28 16.02
CA CYS A 31 14.28 -2.38 16.68
C CYS A 31 13.54 -1.54 15.65
N LEU A 32 12.21 -1.55 15.72
CA LEU A 32 11.37 -0.61 14.99
C LEU A 32 10.89 0.49 15.93
N ILE A 33 11.04 1.74 15.52
CA ILE A 33 10.45 2.89 16.22
C ILE A 33 9.39 3.55 15.36
N GLU A 34 8.32 4.01 16.02
CA GLU A 34 7.21 4.72 15.39
C GLU A 34 6.89 5.98 16.21
N SER A 35 6.74 7.12 15.52
CA SER A 35 6.48 8.41 16.16
C SER A 35 5.10 8.49 16.81
N GLY A 36 4.12 7.82 16.25
CA GLY A 36 2.76 7.66 16.77
C GLY A 36 2.49 6.22 17.18
N LYS A 37 1.34 5.71 16.75
CA LYS A 37 0.99 4.29 16.82
C LYS A 37 1.28 3.62 15.48
N LEU A 38 1.44 2.29 15.49
CA LEU A 38 1.58 1.55 14.25
C LEU A 38 0.45 1.91 13.28
N THR A 39 0.79 2.03 11.99
CA THR A 39 -0.09 2.38 10.88
C THR A 39 -0.56 3.84 10.80
N ALA A 40 -0.17 4.72 11.71
CA ALA A 40 -0.69 6.09 11.83
C ALA A 40 -0.45 7.02 10.62
N GLY A 41 0.43 6.63 9.68
CA GLY A 41 0.63 7.33 8.39
C GLY A 41 -0.38 6.91 7.33
N SER A 42 0.05 6.76 6.06
CA SER A 42 -0.86 6.41 4.94
C SER A 42 -1.44 4.99 5.02
N THR A 43 -0.89 4.12 5.84
CA THR A 43 -1.32 2.71 5.91
C THR A 43 -2.78 2.56 6.35
N TRP A 44 -3.22 3.25 7.40
CA TRP A 44 -4.55 3.04 7.99
C TRP A 44 -5.71 3.46 7.08
N HIS A 45 -5.50 4.47 6.24
CA HIS A 45 -6.54 4.96 5.32
C HIS A 45 -6.42 4.39 3.90
N ALA A 46 -5.52 3.42 3.64
CA ALA A 46 -5.43 2.78 2.34
C ALA A 46 -6.66 1.90 2.05
N ALA A 47 -7.13 1.91 0.80
CA ALA A 47 -8.32 1.14 0.41
C ALA A 47 -8.15 -0.39 0.52
N GLY A 48 -6.91 -0.89 0.46
CA GLY A 48 -6.60 -2.29 0.73
C GLY A 48 -6.79 -3.25 -0.46
N LEU A 49 -6.82 -2.75 -1.70
CA LEU A 49 -6.81 -3.61 -2.89
C LEU A 49 -5.39 -4.19 -3.09
N VAL A 50 -5.32 -5.49 -3.29
CA VAL A 50 -4.06 -6.22 -3.51
C VAL A 50 -4.09 -6.88 -4.88
N GLY A 51 -3.37 -6.31 -5.84
CA GLY A 51 -3.26 -6.85 -7.19
C GLY A 51 -1.80 -7.06 -7.58
N GLN A 52 -1.49 -8.19 -8.17
CA GLN A 52 -0.13 -8.67 -8.40
C GLN A 52 0.48 -8.15 -9.70
N LEU A 53 -0.25 -8.25 -10.80
CA LEU A 53 0.31 -8.00 -12.14
C LEU A 53 0.78 -6.54 -12.30
N ARG A 54 2.03 -6.40 -12.73
CA ARG A 54 2.66 -5.15 -13.19
C ARG A 54 3.35 -5.39 -14.53
N THR A 55 3.80 -4.33 -15.19
CA THR A 55 4.53 -4.41 -16.45
C THR A 55 5.94 -5.02 -16.30
N ASN A 56 6.46 -5.04 -15.08
CA ASN A 56 7.79 -5.54 -14.75
C ASN A 56 7.68 -6.86 -13.97
N ALA A 57 8.42 -7.88 -14.40
CA ALA A 57 8.41 -9.21 -13.80
C ALA A 57 8.87 -9.19 -12.33
N ASN A 58 9.94 -8.46 -12.01
CA ASN A 58 10.48 -8.41 -10.65
C ASN A 58 9.47 -7.78 -9.67
N ILE A 59 8.80 -6.68 -10.10
CA ILE A 59 7.75 -6.06 -9.28
C ILE A 59 6.57 -7.01 -9.13
N THR A 60 6.15 -7.69 -10.21
CA THR A 60 5.09 -8.70 -10.15
C THR A 60 5.44 -9.82 -9.16
N GLN A 61 6.68 -10.30 -9.14
CA GLN A 61 7.14 -11.31 -8.17
C GLN A 61 7.11 -10.79 -6.73
N LEU A 62 7.54 -9.54 -6.49
CA LEU A 62 7.44 -8.91 -5.15
C LEU A 62 5.98 -8.83 -4.66
N LEU A 63 5.05 -8.47 -5.55
CA LEU A 63 3.63 -8.41 -5.20
C LEU A 63 3.03 -9.81 -5.00
N GLY A 64 3.43 -10.79 -5.80
CA GLY A 64 3.08 -12.20 -5.62
C GLY A 64 3.55 -12.74 -4.25
N TYR A 65 4.78 -12.41 -3.87
CA TYR A 65 5.28 -12.74 -2.53
C TYR A 65 4.40 -12.13 -1.42
N SER A 66 3.92 -10.89 -1.60
CA SER A 66 3.02 -10.26 -0.62
C SER A 66 1.72 -11.05 -0.46
N VAL A 67 1.14 -11.53 -1.57
CA VAL A 67 -0.07 -12.38 -1.55
C VAL A 67 0.17 -13.67 -0.77
N ASP A 68 1.25 -14.39 -1.09
CA ASP A 68 1.63 -15.63 -0.42
C ASP A 68 1.90 -15.43 1.08
N LEU A 69 2.46 -14.29 1.45
CA LEU A 69 2.70 -13.93 2.84
C LEU A 69 1.38 -13.66 3.58
N TYR A 70 0.51 -12.85 2.99
CA TYR A 70 -0.76 -12.45 3.63
C TYR A 70 -1.69 -13.63 3.85
N ASP A 71 -1.68 -14.59 2.93
CA ASP A 71 -2.46 -15.83 3.06
C ASP A 71 -2.03 -16.70 4.26
N LYS A 72 -0.76 -16.66 4.64
CA LYS A 72 -0.20 -17.44 5.75
C LYS A 72 -0.17 -16.70 7.08
N LEU A 73 -0.17 -15.38 7.05
CA LEU A 73 0.17 -14.53 8.18
C LEU A 73 -0.80 -14.67 9.35
N GLU A 74 -2.10 -14.85 9.09
CA GLU A 74 -3.11 -15.08 10.14
C GLU A 74 -2.83 -16.38 10.90
N LYS A 75 -2.51 -17.46 10.17
CA LYS A 75 -2.17 -18.75 10.77
C LYS A 75 -0.89 -18.68 11.61
N GLU A 76 0.10 -17.93 11.15
CA GLU A 76 1.39 -17.80 11.84
C GLU A 76 1.29 -16.94 13.10
N THR A 77 0.49 -15.91 13.06
CA THR A 77 0.45 -14.89 14.12
C THR A 77 -0.76 -15.02 15.05
N GLY A 78 -1.82 -15.68 14.59
CA GLY A 78 -3.11 -15.74 15.26
C GLY A 78 -3.85 -14.40 15.33
N LEU A 79 -3.51 -13.45 14.42
CA LEU A 79 -4.25 -12.20 14.23
C LEU A 79 -4.91 -12.21 12.85
N SER A 80 -6.19 -11.84 12.80
CA SER A 80 -6.87 -11.64 11.52
C SER A 80 -6.18 -10.55 10.70
N THR A 81 -6.08 -10.77 9.41
CA THR A 81 -5.46 -9.85 8.45
C THR A 81 -6.52 -9.17 7.57
N GLY A 82 -7.77 -9.64 7.65
CA GLY A 82 -8.81 -9.27 6.71
C GLY A 82 -8.47 -9.63 5.27
N TRP A 83 -7.45 -10.49 5.04
CA TRP A 83 -7.08 -10.96 3.71
C TRP A 83 -8.17 -11.87 3.14
N LYS A 84 -8.59 -11.54 1.91
CA LYS A 84 -9.51 -12.35 1.11
C LYS A 84 -8.91 -12.50 -0.29
N MET A 85 -8.61 -13.73 -0.68
CA MET A 85 -8.20 -14.07 -2.06
C MET A 85 -9.47 -14.24 -2.91
N ASN A 86 -10.18 -13.15 -3.14
CA ASN A 86 -11.45 -13.11 -3.87
C ASN A 86 -11.31 -12.68 -5.33
N GLY A 87 -10.09 -12.53 -5.81
CA GLY A 87 -9.78 -12.19 -7.18
C GLY A 87 -9.78 -10.69 -7.48
N GLY A 88 -9.26 -10.37 -8.67
CA GLY A 88 -9.24 -9.03 -9.24
C GLY A 88 -9.76 -9.03 -10.66
N LEU A 89 -10.80 -8.25 -10.92
CA LEU A 89 -11.41 -8.08 -12.23
C LEU A 89 -10.96 -6.76 -12.85
N ARG A 90 -10.53 -6.80 -14.11
CA ARG A 90 -10.16 -5.62 -14.91
C ARG A 90 -10.96 -5.56 -16.19
N LEU A 91 -11.68 -4.48 -16.39
CA LEU A 91 -12.54 -4.27 -17.56
C LEU A 91 -11.76 -3.68 -18.73
N ALA A 92 -12.28 -3.95 -19.94
CA ALA A 92 -11.93 -3.25 -21.17
C ALA A 92 -13.23 -2.73 -21.81
N CYS A 93 -13.34 -1.41 -21.93
CA CYS A 93 -14.55 -0.75 -22.39
C CYS A 93 -14.44 -0.17 -23.82
N ASN A 94 -13.32 -0.46 -24.48
CA ASN A 94 -13.09 -0.15 -25.88
C ASN A 94 -12.15 -1.17 -26.51
N LYS A 95 -12.02 -1.12 -27.83
CA LYS A 95 -11.24 -2.08 -28.62
C LYS A 95 -9.73 -2.00 -28.33
N GLU A 96 -9.22 -0.82 -28.12
CA GLU A 96 -7.80 -0.56 -27.84
C GLU A 96 -7.43 -1.12 -26.46
N ARG A 97 -8.27 -0.89 -25.45
CA ARG A 97 -8.09 -1.46 -24.12
C ARG A 97 -8.21 -2.98 -24.13
N TRP A 98 -9.12 -3.53 -24.92
CA TRP A 98 -9.22 -4.98 -25.07
C TRP A 98 -7.91 -5.59 -25.62
N GLN A 99 -7.30 -4.96 -26.63
CA GLN A 99 -6.00 -5.40 -27.13
C GLN A 99 -4.89 -5.29 -26.07
N GLU A 100 -4.95 -4.30 -25.21
CA GLU A 100 -4.04 -4.17 -24.05
C GLU A 100 -4.26 -5.32 -23.06
N VAL A 101 -5.52 -5.61 -22.70
CA VAL A 101 -5.88 -6.71 -21.78
C VAL A 101 -5.40 -8.05 -22.31
N LEU A 102 -5.53 -8.33 -23.61
CA LEU A 102 -5.01 -9.55 -24.23
C LEU A 102 -3.48 -9.65 -24.06
N ARG A 103 -2.74 -8.57 -24.27
CA ARG A 103 -1.29 -8.53 -24.03
C ARG A 103 -0.93 -8.71 -22.56
N GLN A 104 -1.68 -8.07 -21.65
CA GLN A 104 -1.49 -8.21 -20.20
C GLN A 104 -1.69 -9.65 -19.74
N THR A 105 -2.70 -10.34 -20.28
CA THR A 105 -2.94 -11.77 -19.96
C THR A 105 -1.78 -12.65 -20.44
N THR A 106 -1.26 -12.42 -21.64
CA THR A 106 -0.06 -13.12 -22.13
C THR A 106 1.15 -12.85 -21.22
N THR A 107 1.32 -11.60 -20.82
CA THR A 107 2.41 -11.19 -19.89
C THR A 107 2.24 -11.86 -18.53
N ALA A 108 1.02 -11.90 -17.99
CA ALA A 108 0.71 -12.55 -16.71
C ALA A 108 1.13 -14.03 -16.74
N HIS A 109 0.73 -14.76 -17.80
CA HIS A 109 1.12 -16.16 -17.97
C HIS A 109 2.65 -16.32 -18.05
N SER A 110 3.36 -15.42 -18.72
CA SER A 110 4.84 -15.47 -18.77
C SER A 110 5.50 -15.21 -17.41
N PHE A 111 4.78 -14.60 -16.48
CA PHE A 111 5.22 -14.36 -15.11
C PHE A 111 4.69 -15.42 -14.11
N GLY A 112 4.00 -16.46 -14.62
CA GLY A 112 3.45 -17.55 -13.80
C GLY A 112 2.11 -17.24 -13.14
N LEU A 113 1.39 -16.21 -13.60
CA LEU A 113 0.06 -15.86 -13.10
C LEU A 113 -1.02 -16.39 -14.06
N GLU A 114 -1.97 -17.14 -13.51
CA GLU A 114 -3.11 -17.71 -14.27
C GLU A 114 -4.23 -16.66 -14.41
N MET A 115 -4.06 -15.74 -15.37
CA MET A 115 -5.05 -14.70 -15.67
C MET A 115 -6.02 -15.20 -16.73
N GLU A 116 -7.30 -15.11 -16.44
CA GLU A 116 -8.40 -15.57 -17.30
C GLU A 116 -8.98 -14.42 -18.11
N LEU A 117 -9.34 -14.70 -19.37
CA LEU A 117 -10.11 -13.77 -20.21
C LEU A 117 -11.59 -14.10 -20.09
N LEU A 118 -12.41 -13.09 -19.87
CA LEU A 118 -13.84 -13.22 -19.68
C LEU A 118 -14.62 -12.41 -20.70
N SER A 119 -15.73 -12.96 -21.17
CA SER A 119 -16.77 -12.20 -21.88
C SER A 119 -17.42 -11.19 -20.93
N PRO A 120 -18.10 -10.16 -21.47
CA PRO A 120 -18.86 -9.21 -20.63
C PRO A 120 -19.84 -9.89 -19.68
N LYS A 121 -20.53 -10.94 -20.16
CA LYS A 121 -21.50 -11.68 -19.34
C LYS A 121 -20.85 -12.46 -18.21
N GLU A 122 -19.75 -13.18 -18.46
CA GLU A 122 -18.98 -13.88 -17.43
C GLU A 122 -18.42 -12.92 -16.38
N ALA A 123 -17.97 -11.74 -16.82
CA ALA A 123 -17.54 -10.69 -15.89
C ALA A 123 -18.69 -10.16 -15.02
N GLN A 124 -19.90 -10.00 -15.61
CA GLN A 124 -21.10 -9.62 -14.86
C GLN A 124 -21.55 -10.70 -13.88
N ASP A 125 -21.38 -11.98 -14.22
CA ASP A 125 -21.73 -13.08 -13.31
C ASP A 125 -20.83 -13.07 -12.05
N LEU A 126 -19.58 -12.61 -12.17
CA LEU A 126 -18.69 -12.35 -11.04
C LEU A 126 -19.02 -11.03 -10.30
N TRP A 127 -19.60 -10.05 -10.99
CA TRP A 127 -19.89 -8.72 -10.46
C TRP A 127 -21.32 -8.25 -10.85
N PRO A 128 -22.38 -8.83 -10.24
CA PRO A 128 -23.76 -8.76 -10.74
C PRO A 128 -24.37 -7.35 -10.81
N ILE A 129 -23.86 -6.41 -10.01
CA ILE A 129 -24.43 -5.05 -9.91
C ILE A 129 -23.81 -4.05 -10.89
N MET A 130 -22.83 -4.47 -11.72
CA MET A 130 -22.23 -3.57 -12.71
C MET A 130 -23.03 -3.50 -14.00
N ASN A 131 -23.04 -2.34 -14.63
CA ASN A 131 -23.45 -2.16 -16.02
C ASN A 131 -22.35 -2.65 -16.96
N ILE A 132 -22.72 -3.39 -18.00
CA ILE A 132 -21.79 -3.98 -18.99
C ILE A 132 -22.03 -3.50 -20.42
N ASP A 133 -22.90 -2.52 -20.65
CA ASP A 133 -23.33 -2.10 -22.00
C ASP A 133 -22.15 -1.66 -22.90
N ASP A 134 -21.09 -1.11 -22.31
CA ASP A 134 -19.88 -0.66 -23.00
C ASP A 134 -18.68 -1.63 -22.83
N VAL A 135 -18.87 -2.76 -22.17
CA VAL A 135 -17.77 -3.69 -21.88
C VAL A 135 -17.49 -4.59 -23.09
N PHE A 136 -16.26 -4.58 -23.60
CA PHE A 136 -15.78 -5.48 -24.65
C PHE A 136 -15.34 -6.85 -24.11
N GLY A 137 -14.85 -6.88 -22.89
CA GLY A 137 -14.39 -8.06 -22.19
C GLY A 137 -13.68 -7.67 -20.89
N ALA A 138 -13.20 -8.67 -20.19
CA ALA A 138 -12.48 -8.47 -18.94
C ALA A 138 -11.34 -9.48 -18.78
N ALA A 139 -10.40 -9.17 -17.88
CA ALA A 139 -9.46 -10.14 -17.37
C ALA A 139 -9.70 -10.35 -15.88
N PHE A 140 -9.59 -11.57 -15.43
CA PHE A 140 -9.73 -11.98 -14.04
C PHE A 140 -8.46 -12.68 -13.55
N LEU A 141 -7.92 -12.21 -12.42
CA LEU A 141 -6.80 -12.88 -11.74
C LEU A 141 -7.31 -13.44 -10.41
N PRO A 142 -7.51 -14.77 -10.31
CA PRO A 142 -8.11 -15.39 -9.12
C PRO A 142 -7.31 -15.18 -7.83
N THR A 143 -5.99 -15.04 -7.95
CA THR A 143 -5.07 -14.88 -6.80
C THR A 143 -4.91 -13.44 -6.32
N ASP A 144 -5.50 -12.46 -7.00
CA ASP A 144 -5.64 -11.10 -6.46
C ASP A 144 -6.65 -11.09 -5.31
N GLY A 145 -6.70 -10.00 -4.57
CA GLY A 145 -7.66 -9.91 -3.47
C GLY A 145 -7.69 -8.57 -2.78
N GLN A 146 -8.16 -8.58 -1.56
CA GLN A 146 -8.23 -7.43 -0.68
C GLN A 146 -7.81 -7.77 0.74
N ALA A 147 -7.40 -6.75 1.50
CA ALA A 147 -6.95 -6.89 2.87
C ALA A 147 -7.39 -5.71 3.73
N ASN A 148 -7.37 -5.88 5.04
CA ASN A 148 -7.39 -4.74 5.96
C ASN A 148 -5.94 -4.26 6.18
N PRO A 149 -5.58 -3.03 5.75
CA PRO A 149 -4.20 -2.55 5.84
C PRO A 149 -3.64 -2.48 7.26
N THR A 150 -4.48 -2.07 8.22
CA THR A 150 -4.10 -2.00 9.64
C THR A 150 -3.88 -3.40 10.21
N ASP A 151 -4.79 -4.32 9.96
CA ASP A 151 -4.72 -5.67 10.52
C ASP A 151 -3.51 -6.45 9.99
N ILE A 152 -3.21 -6.36 8.68
CA ILE A 152 -1.97 -6.95 8.13
C ILE A 152 -0.73 -6.38 8.80
N SER A 153 -0.66 -5.06 8.96
CA SER A 153 0.50 -4.41 9.57
C SER A 153 0.67 -4.82 11.04
N GLN A 154 -0.43 -4.94 11.79
CA GLN A 154 -0.43 -5.43 13.16
C GLN A 154 -0.01 -6.90 13.24
N ALA A 155 -0.46 -7.74 12.30
CA ALA A 155 -0.06 -9.15 12.23
C ALA A 155 1.45 -9.29 11.94
N LEU A 156 1.99 -8.52 10.98
CA LEU A 156 3.44 -8.45 10.71
C LEU A 156 4.22 -8.01 11.95
N ALA A 157 3.77 -6.95 12.61
CA ALA A 157 4.40 -6.47 13.85
C ALA A 157 4.36 -7.51 14.97
N LYS A 158 3.25 -8.25 15.11
CA LYS A 158 3.15 -9.35 16.07
C LYS A 158 4.12 -10.50 15.72
N GLY A 159 4.18 -10.88 14.44
CA GLY A 159 5.11 -11.89 13.96
C GLY A 159 6.56 -11.50 14.25
N ALA A 160 6.94 -10.25 14.00
CA ALA A 160 8.25 -9.70 14.36
C ALA A 160 8.53 -9.80 15.86
N ARG A 161 7.59 -9.37 16.72
CA ARG A 161 7.72 -9.47 18.19
C ARG A 161 7.88 -10.91 18.66
N ASN A 162 7.13 -11.85 18.08
CA ASN A 162 7.23 -13.28 18.40
C ASN A 162 8.65 -13.85 18.13
N LYS A 163 9.40 -13.22 17.21
CA LYS A 163 10.78 -13.57 16.85
C LYS A 163 11.84 -12.68 17.54
N GLY A 164 11.43 -11.83 18.49
CA GLY A 164 12.33 -11.04 19.32
C GLY A 164 12.57 -9.60 18.86
N ALA A 165 11.95 -9.13 17.78
CA ALA A 165 12.00 -7.73 17.39
C ALA A 165 11.42 -6.82 18.49
N LYS A 166 12.06 -5.69 18.73
CA LYS A 166 11.57 -4.65 19.63
C LYS A 166 10.81 -3.61 18.80
N ILE A 167 9.55 -3.37 19.12
CA ILE A 167 8.72 -2.36 18.46
C ILE A 167 8.30 -1.34 19.50
N ILE A 168 8.71 -0.09 19.31
CA ILE A 168 8.55 1.02 20.25
C ILE A 168 7.75 2.12 19.56
N GLU A 169 6.52 2.29 20.00
CA GLU A 169 5.61 3.34 19.54
C GLU A 169 5.83 4.64 20.33
N GLU A 170 5.24 5.73 19.85
CA GLU A 170 5.30 7.06 20.48
C GLU A 170 6.75 7.53 20.72
N THR A 171 7.63 7.18 19.78
CA THR A 171 9.05 7.53 19.84
C THR A 171 9.50 8.10 18.50
N LYS A 172 9.73 9.40 18.46
CA LYS A 172 10.09 10.14 17.26
C LYS A 172 11.60 10.06 17.00
N ALA A 173 11.98 9.61 15.81
CA ALA A 173 13.34 9.77 15.29
C ALA A 173 13.63 11.25 15.04
N LEU A 174 14.74 11.75 15.56
CA LEU A 174 15.15 13.15 15.42
C LEU A 174 16.32 13.31 14.45
N LYS A 175 17.37 12.48 14.62
CA LYS A 175 18.60 12.62 13.85
C LYS A 175 19.39 11.32 13.85
N VAL A 176 19.92 10.94 12.70
CA VAL A 176 20.95 9.91 12.60
C VAL A 176 22.31 10.51 12.95
N VAL A 177 23.05 9.90 13.88
CA VAL A 177 24.41 10.30 14.25
C VAL A 177 25.40 9.57 13.36
N VAL A 178 26.19 10.36 12.61
CA VAL A 178 27.20 9.85 11.68
C VAL A 178 28.55 10.38 12.11
N GLU A 179 29.55 9.51 12.28
CA GLU A 179 30.93 9.86 12.55
C GLU A 179 31.82 9.23 11.46
N ASP A 180 32.68 10.01 10.85
CA ASP A 180 33.57 9.59 9.76
C ASP A 180 32.86 8.81 8.62
N GLY A 181 31.62 9.21 8.29
CA GLY A 181 30.81 8.57 7.26
C GLY A 181 30.12 7.25 7.70
N VAL A 182 30.20 6.90 8.97
CA VAL A 182 29.61 5.67 9.54
C VAL A 182 28.45 6.02 10.47
N ILE A 183 27.34 5.32 10.33
CA ILE A 183 26.20 5.43 11.27
C ILE A 183 26.60 4.78 12.59
N ILE A 184 26.45 5.52 13.69
CA ILE A 184 26.78 5.04 15.03
C ILE A 184 25.57 5.05 15.97
N ALA A 185 24.57 5.90 15.73
CA ALA A 185 23.39 5.98 16.57
C ALA A 185 22.20 6.68 15.87
N LEU A 186 21.02 6.52 16.47
CA LEU A 186 19.83 7.29 16.20
C LEU A 186 19.42 8.06 17.45
N GLU A 187 19.33 9.38 17.36
CA GLU A 187 18.72 10.24 18.38
C GLU A 187 17.20 10.23 18.24
N THR A 188 16.50 10.07 19.35
CA THR A 188 15.05 10.12 19.46
C THR A 188 14.64 11.12 20.54
N ASP A 189 13.37 11.50 20.55
CA ASP A 189 12.78 12.34 21.62
C ASP A 189 12.82 11.69 23.01
N LYS A 190 13.14 10.39 23.09
CA LYS A 190 13.24 9.62 24.34
C LYS A 190 14.67 9.16 24.64
N GLY A 191 15.67 9.62 23.90
CA GLY A 191 17.11 9.31 24.10
C GLY A 191 17.73 8.65 22.88
N THR A 192 18.97 8.22 22.99
CA THR A 192 19.79 7.71 21.89
C THR A 192 19.83 6.19 21.85
N ILE A 193 19.72 5.63 20.65
CA ILE A 193 19.84 4.20 20.36
C ILE A 193 21.12 4.00 19.53
N GLN A 194 22.11 3.29 20.07
CA GLN A 194 23.30 2.91 19.31
C GLN A 194 22.92 1.91 18.22
N CYS A 195 23.34 2.13 16.99
CA CYS A 195 23.01 1.26 15.86
C CYS A 195 24.08 1.32 14.75
N GLU A 196 24.11 0.29 13.94
CA GLU A 196 25.02 0.17 12.79
C GLU A 196 24.31 0.47 11.46
N ARG A 197 22.99 0.23 11.39
CA ARG A 197 22.16 0.36 10.19
C ARG A 197 20.83 1.02 10.49
N ILE A 198 20.37 1.82 9.55
CA ILE A 198 19.05 2.48 9.57
C ILE A 198 18.25 2.03 8.35
N VAL A 199 17.00 1.65 8.57
CA VAL A 199 16.02 1.42 7.50
C VAL A 199 14.92 2.47 7.63
N CYS A 200 14.92 3.43 6.71
CA CYS A 200 13.97 4.54 6.68
C CYS A 200 12.70 4.14 5.92
N CYS A 201 11.64 3.81 6.66
CA CYS A 201 10.31 3.48 6.16
C CYS A 201 9.27 4.52 6.60
N CYS A 202 9.65 5.80 6.58
CA CYS A 202 8.86 6.91 7.15
C CYS A 202 7.70 7.38 6.25
N GLY A 203 7.33 6.63 5.18
CA GLY A 203 6.25 7.01 4.28
C GLY A 203 6.41 8.41 3.73
N GLN A 204 5.42 9.28 3.93
CA GLN A 204 5.42 10.67 3.46
C GLN A 204 6.53 11.52 4.09
N TRP A 205 6.98 11.19 5.31
CA TRP A 205 8.05 11.91 6.02
C TRP A 205 9.45 11.50 5.58
N THR A 206 9.60 10.49 4.71
CA THR A 206 10.92 9.96 4.30
C THR A 206 11.81 11.03 3.70
N ARG A 207 11.29 11.88 2.79
CA ARG A 207 12.07 12.95 2.16
C ARG A 207 12.68 13.89 3.20
N GLN A 208 11.87 14.42 4.11
CA GLN A 208 12.32 15.39 5.09
C GLN A 208 13.25 14.78 6.14
N PHE A 209 13.04 13.53 6.54
CA PHE A 209 13.93 12.84 7.47
C PHE A 209 15.28 12.51 6.80
N ALA A 210 15.29 11.95 5.61
CA ALA A 210 16.51 11.59 4.88
C ALA A 210 17.39 12.82 4.56
N GLN A 211 16.78 13.98 4.30
CA GLN A 211 17.51 15.24 4.11
C GLN A 211 18.34 15.65 5.33
N THR A 212 17.99 15.25 6.54
CA THR A 212 18.78 15.55 7.77
C THR A 212 20.16 14.91 7.77
N VAL A 213 20.38 13.91 6.92
CA VAL A 213 21.65 13.19 6.74
C VAL A 213 22.22 13.30 5.31
N GLY A 214 21.70 14.24 4.52
CA GLY A 214 22.20 14.51 3.18
C GLY A 214 21.70 13.52 2.11
N VAL A 215 20.78 12.62 2.45
CA VAL A 215 20.17 11.67 1.50
C VAL A 215 18.99 12.34 0.80
N ASN A 216 18.97 12.27 -0.54
CA ASN A 216 17.92 12.88 -1.34
C ASN A 216 16.91 11.81 -1.81
N VAL A 217 15.68 11.89 -1.31
CA VAL A 217 14.58 10.99 -1.68
C VAL A 217 13.50 11.81 -2.41
N PRO A 218 13.33 11.64 -3.72
CA PRO A 218 12.40 12.46 -4.51
C PRO A 218 10.95 12.02 -4.32
N LEU A 219 10.30 12.54 -3.30
CA LEU A 219 8.89 12.30 -2.98
C LEU A 219 8.08 13.59 -2.94
N VAL A 220 6.84 13.49 -3.42
CA VAL A 220 5.80 14.51 -3.25
C VAL A 220 4.53 13.81 -2.77
N SER A 221 3.83 14.41 -1.82
CA SER A 221 2.52 13.93 -1.38
C SER A 221 1.41 14.56 -2.19
N PHE A 222 0.43 13.75 -2.60
CA PHE A 222 -0.79 14.18 -3.27
C PHE A 222 -2.00 13.75 -2.46
N GLN A 223 -3.07 14.52 -2.58
CA GLN A 223 -4.38 14.14 -2.10
C GLN A 223 -4.89 12.96 -2.91
N HIS A 224 -5.52 12.01 -2.24
CA HIS A 224 -6.11 10.85 -2.91
C HIS A 224 -7.42 10.50 -2.21
N GLN A 225 -8.51 10.49 -2.97
CA GLN A 225 -9.83 10.32 -2.39
C GLN A 225 -10.47 9.00 -2.81
N TYR A 226 -11.22 8.41 -1.88
CA TYR A 226 -12.16 7.34 -2.15
C TYR A 226 -13.38 7.45 -1.23
N LEU A 227 -14.51 6.96 -1.72
CA LEU A 227 -15.80 7.01 -1.04
C LEU A 227 -16.14 5.62 -0.49
N VAL A 228 -16.69 5.59 0.71
CA VAL A 228 -17.28 4.39 1.32
C VAL A 228 -18.80 4.58 1.37
N THR A 229 -19.54 3.60 0.84
CA THR A 229 -21.01 3.63 0.83
C THR A 229 -21.58 2.92 2.05
N GLU A 230 -22.83 3.20 2.35
CA GLU A 230 -23.70 2.30 3.12
C GLU A 230 -23.90 0.98 2.35
N LYS A 231 -24.58 0.02 2.98
CA LYS A 231 -24.89 -1.27 2.34
C LYS A 231 -25.69 -1.11 1.05
N ILE A 232 -25.36 -1.88 0.04
CA ILE A 232 -26.01 -1.90 -1.28
C ILE A 232 -26.52 -3.31 -1.55
N ASP A 233 -27.81 -3.45 -1.91
CA ASP A 233 -28.39 -4.74 -2.27
C ASP A 233 -27.65 -5.38 -3.46
N GLY A 234 -27.22 -6.63 -3.29
CA GLY A 234 -26.46 -7.39 -4.28
C GLY A 234 -24.95 -7.23 -4.16
N VAL A 235 -24.44 -6.49 -3.17
CA VAL A 235 -23.05 -6.53 -2.79
C VAL A 235 -22.82 -7.70 -1.84
N GLU A 236 -22.14 -8.71 -2.35
CA GLU A 236 -21.76 -9.90 -1.56
C GLU A 236 -20.35 -9.77 -1.00
N SER A 237 -20.09 -10.40 0.14
CA SER A 237 -18.82 -10.27 0.87
C SER A 237 -17.58 -10.84 0.16
N ASN A 238 -17.78 -11.58 -0.93
CA ASN A 238 -16.74 -12.21 -1.73
C ASN A 238 -16.59 -11.60 -3.13
N LEU A 239 -17.22 -10.46 -3.41
CA LEU A 239 -17.02 -9.76 -4.68
C LEU A 239 -15.54 -9.54 -4.95
N PRO A 240 -15.03 -9.87 -6.16
CA PRO A 240 -13.67 -9.52 -6.55
C PRO A 240 -13.44 -8.01 -6.48
N THR A 241 -12.20 -7.59 -6.30
CA THR A 241 -11.86 -6.19 -6.57
C THR A 241 -12.09 -5.89 -8.05
N LEU A 242 -12.66 -4.73 -8.36
CA LEU A 242 -12.97 -4.33 -9.74
C LEU A 242 -12.14 -3.10 -10.12
N ARG A 243 -11.52 -3.13 -11.30
CA ARG A 243 -10.86 -1.97 -11.91
C ARG A 243 -11.43 -1.71 -13.29
N ASP A 244 -11.83 -0.46 -13.52
CA ASP A 244 -12.23 0.06 -14.81
C ASP A 244 -11.26 1.17 -15.24
N PRO A 245 -10.18 0.83 -15.95
CA PRO A 245 -9.16 1.81 -16.31
C PRO A 245 -9.62 2.82 -17.36
N ASP A 246 -10.67 2.52 -18.14
CA ASP A 246 -11.21 3.46 -19.12
C ASP A 246 -12.04 4.57 -18.47
N ARG A 247 -12.62 4.28 -17.30
CA ARG A 247 -13.34 5.24 -16.45
C ARG A 247 -12.48 5.77 -15.30
N LEU A 248 -11.24 5.30 -15.15
CA LEU A 248 -10.30 5.67 -14.07
C LEU A 248 -10.85 5.38 -12.68
N ILE A 249 -11.58 4.29 -12.48
CA ILE A 249 -12.22 3.93 -11.21
C ILE A 249 -11.87 2.51 -10.76
N TYR A 250 -12.01 2.29 -9.47
CA TYR A 250 -11.93 0.98 -8.85
C TYR A 250 -12.98 0.80 -7.76
N PHE A 251 -13.30 -0.46 -7.45
CA PHE A 251 -14.20 -0.85 -6.39
C PHE A 251 -13.64 -2.01 -5.57
N LYS A 252 -14.02 -2.01 -4.29
CA LYS A 252 -13.79 -3.10 -3.35
C LYS A 252 -15.04 -3.25 -2.47
N GLU A 253 -15.41 -4.48 -2.16
CA GLU A 253 -16.46 -4.74 -1.15
C GLU A 253 -16.00 -4.23 0.22
N GLU A 254 -16.89 -3.54 0.94
CA GLU A 254 -16.66 -3.00 2.27
C GLU A 254 -17.90 -3.15 3.14
N VAL A 255 -17.93 -4.24 3.92
CA VAL A 255 -19.00 -4.55 4.89
C VAL A 255 -20.42 -4.50 4.28
N GLY A 256 -20.57 -5.06 3.07
CA GLY A 256 -21.83 -5.08 2.32
C GLY A 256 -22.14 -3.82 1.52
N GLY A 257 -21.27 -2.81 1.59
CA GLY A 257 -21.20 -1.67 0.71
C GLY A 257 -19.98 -1.72 -0.18
N LEU A 258 -19.60 -0.60 -0.77
CA LEU A 258 -18.44 -0.47 -1.63
C LEU A 258 -17.49 0.61 -1.11
N ALA A 259 -16.20 0.32 -1.10
CA ALA A 259 -15.17 1.35 -1.19
C ALA A 259 -14.90 1.60 -2.67
N MET A 260 -15.08 2.84 -3.11
CA MET A 260 -14.97 3.25 -4.50
C MET A 260 -14.06 4.47 -4.61
N GLY A 261 -13.04 4.38 -5.44
CA GLY A 261 -12.11 5.46 -5.70
C GLY A 261 -11.71 5.53 -7.17
N GLY A 262 -10.78 6.41 -7.47
CA GLY A 262 -10.33 6.60 -8.83
C GLY A 262 -8.87 7.00 -8.93
N TYR A 263 -8.42 7.15 -10.16
CA TYR A 263 -7.10 7.64 -10.52
C TYR A 263 -7.25 9.08 -10.99
N GLU A 264 -6.81 10.02 -10.17
CA GLU A 264 -6.95 11.45 -10.39
C GLU A 264 -6.18 11.90 -11.64
N PRO A 265 -6.83 12.43 -12.68
CA PRO A 265 -6.13 12.97 -13.85
C PRO A 265 -5.43 14.29 -13.53
N ASN A 266 -5.91 15.03 -12.53
CA ASN A 266 -5.36 16.31 -12.08
C ASN A 266 -5.14 16.28 -10.56
N PRO A 267 -4.17 15.50 -10.05
CA PRO A 267 -3.98 15.34 -8.62
C PRO A 267 -3.53 16.63 -7.95
N LEU A 268 -4.05 16.89 -6.76
CA LEU A 268 -3.69 18.06 -5.96
C LEU A 268 -2.51 17.71 -5.04
N SER A 269 -1.42 18.46 -5.16
CA SER A 269 -0.28 18.30 -4.26
C SER A 269 -0.62 18.73 -2.83
N TRP A 270 0.04 18.12 -1.86
CA TRP A 270 -0.11 18.45 -0.45
C TRP A 270 1.24 18.43 0.25
N ALA A 271 1.43 19.39 1.18
CA ALA A 271 2.63 19.48 2.01
C ALA A 271 3.96 19.47 1.21
N GLU A 272 4.02 20.18 0.09
CA GLU A 272 5.15 20.19 -0.86
C GLU A 272 6.50 20.48 -0.20
N LYS A 273 6.52 21.33 0.84
CA LYS A 273 7.74 21.68 1.57
C LYS A 273 8.06 20.68 2.67
N SER A 274 7.09 20.36 3.50
CA SER A 274 7.25 19.48 4.65
C SER A 274 5.90 18.96 5.13
N VAL A 275 5.80 17.66 5.34
CA VAL A 275 4.64 17.02 5.97
C VAL A 275 4.62 17.36 7.47
N PRO A 276 3.49 17.81 8.04
CA PRO A 276 3.41 18.10 9.48
C PRO A 276 3.75 16.88 10.34
N ASP A 277 4.57 17.08 11.35
CA ASP A 277 5.07 16.01 12.22
C ASP A 277 3.96 15.27 12.98
N ASN A 278 2.85 15.93 13.26
CA ASN A 278 1.73 15.41 14.03
C ASN A 278 0.54 14.94 13.17
N PHE A 279 0.74 14.76 11.87
CA PHE A 279 -0.30 14.27 10.97
C PHE A 279 -0.47 12.74 11.09
N HIS A 280 -0.83 12.29 12.30
CA HIS A 280 -1.07 10.89 12.62
C HIS A 280 -2.58 10.61 12.69
N PHE A 281 -3.05 9.52 12.06
CA PHE A 281 -4.48 9.18 11.96
C PHE A 281 -5.34 10.38 11.55
N SER A 282 -4.82 11.16 10.61
CA SER A 282 -5.47 12.38 10.12
C SER A 282 -5.79 12.25 8.65
N LEU A 283 -6.87 12.88 8.25
CA LEU A 283 -7.29 13.03 6.86
C LEU A 283 -7.29 14.52 6.51
N LEU A 284 -7.29 14.80 5.24
CA LEU A 284 -7.58 16.12 4.70
C LEU A 284 -9.10 16.31 4.62
N ASP A 285 -9.54 17.55 4.47
CA ASP A 285 -10.94 17.84 4.24
C ASP A 285 -11.43 17.13 2.97
N SER A 286 -12.63 16.58 3.01
CA SER A 286 -13.26 15.94 1.86
C SER A 286 -13.57 16.97 0.78
N ASP A 287 -13.09 16.74 -0.44
CA ASP A 287 -13.31 17.61 -1.60
C ASP A 287 -14.30 16.94 -2.57
N TYR A 288 -15.60 17.20 -2.37
CA TYR A 288 -16.66 16.63 -3.18
C TYR A 288 -16.65 17.15 -4.62
N ASP A 289 -16.27 18.41 -4.82
CA ASP A 289 -16.21 19.01 -6.15
C ASP A 289 -15.10 18.37 -6.98
N HIS A 290 -13.94 18.14 -6.38
CA HIS A 290 -12.83 17.43 -7.04
C HIS A 290 -13.15 15.94 -7.28
N PHE A 291 -13.94 15.31 -6.41
CA PHE A 291 -14.36 13.91 -6.54
C PHE A 291 -15.50 13.69 -7.52
N GLU A 292 -16.21 14.74 -7.96
CA GLU A 292 -17.41 14.64 -8.80
C GLU A 292 -17.17 13.84 -10.09
N GLN A 293 -16.03 14.04 -10.76
CA GLN A 293 -15.73 13.31 -12.00
C GLN A 293 -15.59 11.80 -11.75
N ILE A 294 -14.93 11.40 -10.66
CA ILE A 294 -14.77 10.00 -10.27
C ILE A 294 -16.17 9.42 -9.95
N MET A 295 -16.98 10.15 -9.20
CA MET A 295 -18.35 9.73 -8.85
C MET A 295 -19.22 9.53 -10.09
N ASN A 296 -19.21 10.46 -11.05
CA ASN A 296 -19.95 10.33 -12.29
C ASN A 296 -19.52 9.11 -13.12
N ASN A 297 -18.22 8.83 -13.18
CA ASN A 297 -17.69 7.65 -13.83
C ASN A 297 -18.16 6.36 -13.12
N ALA A 298 -18.18 6.38 -11.79
CA ALA A 298 -18.62 5.26 -10.98
C ALA A 298 -20.13 4.97 -11.12
N LEU A 299 -20.97 6.01 -11.15
CA LEU A 299 -22.41 5.90 -11.40
C LEU A 299 -22.69 5.21 -12.75
N GLY A 300 -21.93 5.55 -13.79
CA GLY A 300 -22.04 4.89 -15.09
C GLY A 300 -21.72 3.39 -15.06
N ARG A 301 -20.82 2.95 -14.17
CA ARG A 301 -20.45 1.53 -14.01
C ARG A 301 -21.35 0.80 -13.02
N VAL A 302 -21.74 1.43 -11.93
CA VAL A 302 -22.58 0.86 -10.87
C VAL A 302 -23.78 1.78 -10.61
N PRO A 303 -24.87 1.67 -11.38
CA PRO A 303 -26.03 2.56 -11.27
C PRO A 303 -26.68 2.56 -9.87
N LYS A 304 -26.55 1.47 -9.12
CA LYS A 304 -27.06 1.39 -7.73
C LYS A 304 -26.45 2.43 -6.77
N LEU A 305 -25.32 3.03 -7.13
CA LEU A 305 -24.71 4.12 -6.38
C LEU A 305 -25.60 5.38 -6.34
N GLU A 306 -26.49 5.58 -7.32
CA GLU A 306 -27.41 6.74 -7.35
C GLU A 306 -28.30 6.83 -6.11
N THR A 307 -28.65 5.69 -5.55
CA THR A 307 -29.52 5.60 -4.36
C THR A 307 -28.81 5.11 -3.11
N ALA A 308 -27.52 4.83 -3.20
CA ALA A 308 -26.72 4.37 -2.08
C ALA A 308 -26.41 5.54 -1.12
N GLY A 309 -26.54 5.30 0.18
CA GLY A 309 -26.05 6.24 1.19
C GLY A 309 -24.53 6.35 1.17
N ILE A 310 -24.01 7.54 1.37
CA ILE A 310 -22.58 7.80 1.56
C ILE A 310 -22.27 7.70 3.05
N LYS A 311 -21.36 6.81 3.42
CA LYS A 311 -20.87 6.69 4.78
C LYS A 311 -19.75 7.71 5.03
N GLU A 312 -18.79 7.79 4.11
CA GLU A 312 -17.64 8.69 4.24
C GLU A 312 -16.97 8.92 2.88
N LEU A 313 -16.46 10.13 2.65
CA LEU A 313 -15.50 10.46 1.60
C LEU A 313 -14.15 10.70 2.27
N ILE A 314 -13.23 9.76 2.10
CA ILE A 314 -11.90 9.77 2.69
C ILE A 314 -10.96 10.52 1.75
N ASN A 315 -10.28 11.57 2.26
CA ASN A 315 -9.22 12.27 1.56
C ASN A 315 -7.88 12.05 2.30
N GLY A 316 -7.16 11.01 1.88
CA GLY A 316 -5.92 10.59 2.50
C GLY A 316 -4.71 10.91 1.63
N PRO A 317 -3.71 11.66 2.13
CA PRO A 317 -2.53 11.96 1.34
C PRO A 317 -1.61 10.75 1.21
N GLU A 318 -1.06 10.57 0.01
CA GLU A 318 -0.11 9.51 -0.31
C GLU A 318 1.15 10.05 -0.97
N SER A 319 2.29 9.33 -0.85
CA SER A 319 3.56 9.74 -1.43
C SER A 319 3.80 9.12 -2.80
N PHE A 320 4.23 9.95 -3.74
CA PHE A 320 4.52 9.58 -5.11
C PHE A 320 5.95 9.94 -5.49
N THR A 321 6.51 9.14 -6.40
CA THR A 321 7.81 9.36 -7.04
C THR A 321 7.63 9.87 -8.47
N PRO A 322 8.61 10.56 -9.06
CA PRO A 322 8.50 11.10 -10.41
C PRO A 322 8.33 10.06 -11.52
N ASP A 323 8.84 8.85 -11.30
CA ASP A 323 8.80 7.75 -12.29
C ASP A 323 7.72 6.69 -12.02
N GLY A 324 6.91 6.88 -10.96
CA GLY A 324 5.85 5.94 -10.56
C GLY A 324 6.35 4.62 -9.97
N ASN A 325 7.66 4.49 -9.69
CA ASN A 325 8.22 3.32 -9.02
C ASN A 325 8.60 3.65 -7.57
N PHE A 326 8.48 2.70 -6.66
CA PHE A 326 8.94 2.89 -5.30
C PHE A 326 10.47 2.89 -5.21
N ILE A 327 10.99 3.58 -4.22
CA ILE A 327 12.40 3.61 -3.88
C ILE A 327 12.66 2.55 -2.82
N LEU A 328 13.57 1.61 -3.13
CA LEU A 328 13.88 0.48 -2.27
C LEU A 328 15.37 0.14 -2.36
N GLY A 329 16.09 0.22 -1.24
CA GLY A 329 17.50 -0.14 -1.17
C GLY A 329 18.38 0.81 -0.38
N GLU A 330 19.69 0.58 -0.42
CA GLU A 330 20.70 1.41 0.23
C GLU A 330 20.87 2.74 -0.49
N SER A 331 21.00 3.83 0.29
CA SER A 331 21.26 5.16 -0.26
C SER A 331 22.71 5.25 -0.80
N PRO A 332 22.92 5.84 -1.98
CA PRO A 332 24.27 6.08 -2.49
C PRO A 332 25.05 7.15 -1.71
N GLU A 333 24.35 8.02 -0.96
CA GLU A 333 24.98 9.12 -0.21
C GLU A 333 25.46 8.72 1.18
N LEU A 334 24.89 7.67 1.78
CA LEU A 334 25.22 7.25 3.14
C LEU A 334 25.13 5.72 3.26
N ASN A 335 26.26 5.08 3.47
CA ASN A 335 26.35 3.63 3.67
C ASN A 335 25.53 3.18 4.90
N ASN A 336 24.91 2.02 4.81
CA ASN A 336 24.05 1.44 5.85
C ASN A 336 22.76 2.25 6.14
N PHE A 337 22.41 3.20 5.29
CA PHE A 337 21.14 3.91 5.30
C PHE A 337 20.25 3.40 4.16
N TYR A 338 19.25 2.62 4.50
CA TYR A 338 18.32 2.00 3.56
C TYR A 338 17.00 2.78 3.52
N VAL A 339 16.37 2.82 2.35
CA VAL A 339 15.11 3.54 2.14
C VAL A 339 14.06 2.56 1.61
N GLY A 340 12.84 2.63 2.15
CA GLY A 340 11.64 1.99 1.63
C GLY A 340 10.49 3.00 1.59
N ALA A 341 10.25 3.65 0.44
CA ALA A 341 9.28 4.75 0.35
C ALA A 341 8.73 4.96 -1.08
N GLY A 342 7.70 5.80 -1.21
CA GLY A 342 7.16 6.22 -2.50
C GLY A 342 6.39 5.12 -3.22
N PHE A 343 5.49 4.46 -2.55
CA PHE A 343 4.78 3.29 -3.09
C PHE A 343 3.62 3.61 -4.04
N ASN A 344 3.39 4.88 -4.39
CA ASN A 344 2.50 5.29 -5.48
C ASN A 344 1.12 4.61 -5.43
N ALA A 345 0.42 4.67 -4.29
CA ALA A 345 -0.90 4.10 -4.03
C ALA A 345 -0.99 2.55 -4.09
N TYR A 346 0.13 1.81 -4.14
CA TYR A 346 0.09 0.34 -4.05
C TYR A 346 0.97 -0.26 -2.94
N GLY A 347 1.22 0.52 -1.88
CA GLY A 347 2.03 0.10 -0.73
C GLY A 347 1.51 -1.15 -0.02
N ILE A 348 0.19 -1.35 0.06
CA ILE A 348 -0.37 -2.55 0.67
C ILE A 348 -0.07 -3.79 -0.18
N ALA A 349 -0.24 -3.71 -1.50
CA ALA A 349 0.09 -4.80 -2.40
C ALA A 349 1.60 -5.13 -2.43
N ALA A 350 2.46 -4.11 -2.28
CA ALA A 350 3.92 -4.29 -2.33
C ALA A 350 4.55 -4.58 -0.96
N GLY A 351 3.87 -4.26 0.15
CA GLY A 351 4.48 -4.19 1.48
C GLY A 351 5.16 -5.48 1.95
N GLY A 352 4.57 -6.63 1.66
CA GLY A 352 5.15 -7.93 1.99
C GLY A 352 6.50 -8.15 1.30
N GLY A 353 6.51 -8.05 -0.03
CA GLY A 353 7.71 -8.26 -0.85
C GLY A 353 8.77 -7.17 -0.66
N ALA A 354 8.34 -5.91 -0.51
CA ALA A 354 9.25 -4.81 -0.23
C ALA A 354 10.01 -5.00 1.10
N GLY A 355 9.29 -5.42 2.15
CA GLY A 355 9.92 -5.70 3.43
C GLY A 355 10.87 -6.89 3.38
N MET A 356 10.54 -7.92 2.60
CA MET A 356 11.42 -9.06 2.35
C MET A 356 12.71 -8.61 1.64
N ALA A 357 12.58 -7.87 0.54
CA ALA A 357 13.73 -7.39 -0.22
C ALA A 357 14.65 -6.47 0.61
N LEU A 358 14.09 -5.55 1.40
CA LEU A 358 14.87 -4.72 2.31
C LEU A 358 15.62 -5.57 3.35
N ALA A 359 14.95 -6.58 3.92
CA ALA A 359 15.58 -7.45 4.90
C ALA A 359 16.76 -8.28 4.34
N GLU A 360 16.66 -8.66 3.06
CA GLU A 360 17.76 -9.38 2.38
C GLU A 360 18.95 -8.46 2.04
N TRP A 361 18.70 -7.16 1.81
CA TRP A 361 19.78 -6.19 1.55
C TRP A 361 20.47 -5.68 2.81
N VAL A 362 19.77 -5.59 3.91
CA VAL A 362 20.28 -5.12 5.22
C VAL A 362 21.14 -6.19 5.90
#